data_188e298fa58c6d8b7e28c1425f668693
#
_entry.id   188e298fa58c6d8b7e28c1425f668693
#
_cell.length_a   1.000
_cell.length_b   1.000
_cell.length_c   1.000
_cell.angle_alpha   90.00
_cell.angle_beta   90.00
_cell.angle_gamma   90.00
#
_symmetry.space_group_name_H-M   'P 1'
#
loop_
_entity.id
_entity.type
_entity.pdbx_description
1 polymer ?
#
loop_
_entity_poly.entity_id
_entity_poly.type
_entity_poly.pdbx_seq_one_letter_code
_entity_poly.pdbx_strand_id
1 'polypeptide(L)'
;MTGPVVQADGLTKRYGRRTALSDCTLAVPPGKVVGLVGPNGAGKTTLLLIAVGMLRPTAGRIEVLGGRPAANAAQLAKVGFVAQDTPIYAGLTIADHLRFGAHTNPGWDQRVARDRIAELGLDPALKAGKLSGGQRAQLALTLALAKRPELLVLDEPVARLDPLARREFLRSLMAYIAEHGASVILSSHLVSDLERVCDYLIMLMASRVRLAGEVDDLLASHFRLIGARRDPADLPAGVVVLDESHTDRQSTLIVRSAAGIDDPSWTAEQLSLEDLVLAYMAQPTPALQPALETTR
;
A
#
# COMPACT_ATOMS: atom_id res chain seq x y z
N MET A 1 13.16 0.02 16.98
CA MET A 1 11.81 -0.30 17.50
C MET A 1 11.51 -1.75 17.13
N THR A 2 11.15 -2.61 18.09
CA THR A 2 10.93 -4.05 17.87
C THR A 2 9.46 -4.42 17.55
N GLY A 3 8.56 -3.46 17.58
CA GLY A 3 7.13 -3.66 17.31
C GLY A 3 6.70 -3.15 15.94
N PRO A 4 5.47 -3.48 15.50
CA PRO A 4 4.92 -3.03 14.23
C PRO A 4 4.82 -1.51 14.16
N VAL A 5 5.05 -0.93 12.97
CA VAL A 5 4.90 0.52 12.75
C VAL A 5 3.44 0.95 12.60
N VAL A 6 2.58 0.04 12.17
CA VAL A 6 1.11 0.19 12.22
C VAL A 6 0.53 -1.11 12.73
N GLN A 7 -0.32 -1.02 13.75
CA GLN A 7 -1.10 -2.14 14.25
C GLN A 7 -2.56 -1.73 14.31
N ALA A 8 -3.43 -2.51 13.69
CA ALA A 8 -4.87 -2.34 13.72
C ALA A 8 -5.55 -3.62 14.21
N ASP A 9 -6.53 -3.47 15.10
CA ASP A 9 -7.32 -4.56 15.67
C ASP A 9 -8.81 -4.26 15.52
N GLY A 10 -9.51 -5.09 14.75
CA GLY A 10 -10.94 -4.98 14.52
C GLY A 10 -11.36 -3.64 13.89
N LEU A 11 -10.44 -2.99 13.15
CA LEU A 11 -10.63 -1.63 12.65
C LEU A 11 -11.83 -1.54 11.70
N THR A 12 -12.82 -0.73 12.08
CA THR A 12 -14.05 -0.54 11.31
C THR A 12 -14.31 0.94 11.05
N LYS A 13 -14.68 1.27 9.81
CA LYS A 13 -15.12 2.62 9.42
C LYS A 13 -16.39 2.58 8.61
N ARG A 14 -17.40 3.31 9.08
CA ARG A 14 -18.70 3.48 8.40
C ARG A 14 -18.93 4.94 8.05
N TYR A 15 -19.54 5.17 6.89
CA TYR A 15 -20.05 6.45 6.41
C TYR A 15 -21.56 6.29 6.17
N GLY A 16 -22.36 6.61 7.17
CA GLY A 16 -23.79 6.30 7.13
C GLY A 16 -24.01 4.80 6.97
N ARG A 17 -24.68 4.40 5.88
CA ARG A 17 -24.96 2.99 5.55
C ARG A 17 -23.79 2.27 4.85
N ARG A 18 -22.79 3.00 4.36
CA ARG A 18 -21.65 2.40 3.65
C ARG A 18 -20.54 2.05 4.63
N THR A 19 -20.12 0.79 4.63
CA THR A 19 -18.95 0.33 5.36
C THR A 19 -17.72 0.42 4.44
N ALA A 20 -16.73 1.20 4.84
CA ALA A 20 -15.47 1.35 4.10
C ALA A 20 -14.37 0.42 4.62
N LEU A 21 -14.38 0.12 5.92
CA LEU A 21 -13.53 -0.90 6.56
C LEU A 21 -14.40 -1.69 7.52
N SER A 22 -14.23 -3.01 7.56
CA SER A 22 -15.02 -3.94 8.38
C SER A 22 -14.09 -4.93 9.06
N ASP A 23 -13.88 -4.75 10.35
CA ASP A 23 -13.14 -5.70 11.18
C ASP A 23 -11.72 -6.00 10.63
N CYS A 24 -11.00 -4.93 10.23
CA CYS A 24 -9.66 -5.07 9.68
C CYS A 24 -8.64 -5.22 10.80
N THR A 25 -7.94 -6.36 10.81
CA THR A 25 -6.81 -6.63 11.70
C THR A 25 -5.56 -6.80 10.86
N LEU A 26 -4.52 -6.03 11.15
CA LEU A 26 -3.24 -6.07 10.44
C LEU A 26 -2.10 -5.54 11.31
N ALA A 27 -0.89 -6.00 10.99
CA ALA A 27 0.35 -5.49 11.56
C ALA A 27 1.35 -5.21 10.43
N VAL A 28 1.89 -4.00 10.40
CA VAL A 28 2.91 -3.58 9.42
C VAL A 28 4.28 -3.67 10.09
N PRO A 29 5.20 -4.52 9.61
CA PRO A 29 6.53 -4.64 10.18
C PRO A 29 7.36 -3.36 9.96
N PRO A 30 8.34 -3.06 10.84
CA PRO A 30 9.23 -1.92 10.69
C PRO A 30 10.23 -2.12 9.54
N GLY A 31 10.67 -1.01 8.94
CA GLY A 31 11.73 -1.00 7.92
C GLY A 31 11.33 -1.60 6.57
N LYS A 32 10.05 -1.88 6.34
CA LYS A 32 9.54 -2.47 5.09
C LYS A 32 8.86 -1.46 4.19
N VAL A 33 8.92 -1.74 2.90
CA VAL A 33 8.08 -1.10 1.88
C VAL A 33 6.84 -1.96 1.69
N VAL A 34 5.71 -1.47 2.17
CA VAL A 34 4.43 -2.18 2.17
C VAL A 34 3.56 -1.71 1.02
N GLY A 35 3.22 -2.62 0.12
CA GLY A 35 2.22 -2.41 -0.93
C GLY A 35 0.81 -2.62 -0.38
N LEU A 36 -0.05 -1.59 -0.49
CA LEU A 36 -1.46 -1.68 -0.17
C LEU A 36 -2.28 -1.74 -1.45
N VAL A 37 -2.82 -2.92 -1.75
CA VAL A 37 -3.56 -3.19 -2.99
C VAL A 37 -5.03 -3.48 -2.74
N GLY A 38 -5.82 -3.42 -3.79
CA GLY A 38 -7.24 -3.76 -3.80
C GLY A 38 -8.03 -2.90 -4.77
N PRO A 39 -9.25 -3.32 -5.15
CA PRO A 39 -10.08 -2.60 -6.09
C PRO A 39 -10.48 -1.21 -5.59
N ASN A 40 -11.01 -0.38 -6.49
CA ASN A 40 -11.53 0.91 -6.11
C ASN A 40 -12.69 0.74 -5.12
N GLY A 41 -12.67 1.53 -4.05
CA GLY A 41 -13.66 1.43 -2.99
C GLY A 41 -13.40 0.34 -1.94
N ALA A 42 -12.31 -0.43 -2.02
CA ALA A 42 -11.95 -1.45 -1.03
C ALA A 42 -11.60 -0.90 0.36
N GLY A 43 -11.36 0.41 0.48
CA GLY A 43 -11.05 1.06 1.76
C GLY A 43 -9.59 1.52 1.92
N LYS A 44 -8.74 1.40 0.88
CA LYS A 44 -7.30 1.77 0.94
C LYS A 44 -7.09 3.19 1.50
N THR A 45 -7.62 4.21 0.82
CA THR A 45 -7.53 5.61 1.26
C THR A 45 -8.10 5.81 2.67
N THR A 46 -9.22 5.12 3.01
CA THR A 46 -9.81 5.22 4.35
C THR A 46 -8.85 4.68 5.41
N LEU A 47 -8.21 3.53 5.18
CA LEU A 47 -7.21 2.95 6.08
C LEU A 47 -6.03 3.92 6.25
N LEU A 48 -5.48 4.45 5.15
CA LEU A 48 -4.36 5.39 5.19
C LEU A 48 -4.71 6.69 5.94
N LEU A 49 -5.89 7.27 5.69
CA LEU A 49 -6.34 8.48 6.39
C LEU A 49 -6.54 8.25 7.90
N ILE A 50 -6.96 7.04 8.30
CA ILE A 50 -7.03 6.69 9.73
C ILE A 50 -5.62 6.53 10.30
N ALA A 51 -4.70 5.88 9.58
CA ALA A 51 -3.32 5.68 10.02
C ALA A 51 -2.56 7.01 10.20
N VAL A 52 -2.83 8.02 9.37
CA VAL A 52 -2.24 9.36 9.54
C VAL A 52 -3.02 10.27 10.51
N GLY A 53 -4.13 9.78 11.07
CA GLY A 53 -4.95 10.51 12.06
C GLY A 53 -5.89 11.56 11.49
N MET A 54 -6.09 11.60 10.17
CA MET A 54 -7.04 12.51 9.51
C MET A 54 -8.50 12.03 9.62
N LEU A 55 -8.70 10.72 9.88
CA LEU A 55 -10.00 10.14 10.14
C LEU A 55 -9.99 9.34 11.45
N ARG A 56 -11.14 9.31 12.13
CA ARG A 56 -11.34 8.43 13.28
C ARG A 56 -12.06 7.15 12.86
N PRO A 57 -11.67 5.98 13.36
CA PRO A 57 -12.44 4.76 13.16
C PRO A 57 -13.81 4.87 13.84
N THR A 58 -14.76 4.05 13.38
CA THR A 58 -16.08 3.90 14.01
C THR A 58 -16.02 2.88 15.15
N ALA A 59 -15.21 1.82 14.99
CA ALA A 59 -14.92 0.81 16.01
C ALA A 59 -13.53 0.21 15.78
N GLY A 60 -13.04 -0.56 16.76
CA GLY A 60 -11.70 -1.09 16.77
C GLY A 60 -10.65 -0.03 17.16
N ARG A 61 -9.38 -0.41 17.05
CA ARG A 61 -8.26 0.48 17.40
C ARG A 61 -7.17 0.42 16.35
N ILE A 62 -6.36 1.48 16.32
CA ILE A 62 -5.15 1.55 15.52
C ILE A 62 -4.07 2.29 16.31
N GLU A 63 -2.86 1.74 16.23
CA GLU A 63 -1.64 2.36 16.76
C GLU A 63 -0.66 2.55 15.61
N VAL A 64 0.06 3.67 15.62
CA VAL A 64 1.09 4.01 14.65
C VAL A 64 2.35 4.41 15.41
N LEU A 65 3.48 3.73 15.13
CA LEU A 65 4.75 3.94 15.82
C LEU A 65 4.59 3.88 17.36
N GLY A 66 3.79 2.92 17.84
CA GLY A 66 3.51 2.70 19.26
C GLY A 66 2.61 3.74 19.93
N GLY A 67 1.93 4.59 19.16
CA GLY A 67 1.05 5.62 19.68
C GLY A 67 -0.24 5.79 18.88
N ARG A 68 -1.17 6.57 19.45
CA ARG A 68 -2.38 6.93 18.73
C ARG A 68 -2.04 7.85 17.55
N PRO A 69 -2.59 7.62 16.33
CA PRO A 69 -2.36 8.50 15.18
C PRO A 69 -2.65 9.98 15.51
N ALA A 70 -1.74 10.86 15.12
CA ALA A 70 -1.84 12.31 15.31
C ALA A 70 -2.17 12.77 16.75
N ALA A 71 -1.78 11.99 17.77
CA ALA A 71 -2.09 12.30 19.16
C ALA A 71 -1.51 13.65 19.63
N ASN A 72 -0.36 14.03 19.10
CA ASN A 72 0.35 15.27 19.42
C ASN A 72 1.35 15.65 18.30
N ALA A 73 2.00 16.79 18.43
CA ALA A 73 2.97 17.28 17.45
C ALA A 73 4.17 16.33 17.26
N ALA A 74 4.64 15.66 18.32
CA ALA A 74 5.74 14.71 18.24
C ALA A 74 5.35 13.47 17.44
N GLN A 75 4.13 12.96 17.60
CA GLN A 75 3.60 11.86 16.81
C GLN A 75 3.39 12.25 15.35
N LEU A 76 2.86 13.45 15.10
CA LEU A 76 2.71 13.99 13.74
C LEU A 76 4.06 14.16 13.04
N ALA A 77 5.11 14.58 13.77
CA ALA A 77 6.44 14.75 13.20
C ALA A 77 7.03 13.46 12.64
N LYS A 78 6.67 12.28 13.18
CA LYS A 78 7.18 10.97 12.80
C LYS A 78 6.55 10.42 11.52
N VAL A 79 5.41 10.95 11.07
CA VAL A 79 4.64 10.41 9.94
C VAL A 79 4.64 11.41 8.79
N GLY A 80 5.16 11.02 7.63
CA GLY A 80 5.02 11.72 6.36
C GLY A 80 3.78 11.23 5.61
N PHE A 81 3.06 12.12 4.93
CA PHE A 81 1.88 11.76 4.15
C PHE A 81 1.87 12.47 2.80
N VAL A 82 1.66 11.70 1.73
CA VAL A 82 1.37 12.24 0.39
C VAL A 82 0.00 11.71 -0.03
N ALA A 83 -0.97 12.60 -0.14
CA ALA A 83 -2.32 12.27 -0.58
C ALA A 83 -2.40 12.12 -2.11
N GLN A 84 -3.40 11.38 -2.58
CA GLN A 84 -3.63 11.07 -4.00
C GLN A 84 -3.71 12.33 -4.90
N ASP A 85 -4.30 13.41 -4.40
CA ASP A 85 -4.41 14.67 -5.15
C ASP A 85 -3.18 15.56 -5.08
N THR A 86 -2.11 15.10 -4.37
CA THR A 86 -0.87 15.88 -4.15
C THR A 86 -1.19 17.35 -3.84
N PRO A 87 -1.90 17.65 -2.73
CA PRO A 87 -2.39 19.00 -2.44
C PRO A 87 -1.22 19.93 -2.11
N ILE A 88 -0.85 20.77 -3.06
CA ILE A 88 0.13 21.84 -2.93
C ILE A 88 -0.51 23.18 -3.28
N TYR A 89 -0.04 24.26 -2.65
CA TYR A 89 -0.60 25.59 -2.88
C TYR A 89 -0.11 26.16 -4.20
N ALA A 90 -0.95 26.15 -5.23
CA ALA A 90 -0.60 26.56 -6.60
C ALA A 90 -0.03 27.99 -6.70
N GLY A 91 -0.44 28.88 -5.81
CA GLY A 91 0.02 30.30 -5.77
C GLY A 91 1.38 30.49 -5.11
N LEU A 92 1.86 29.54 -4.32
CA LEU A 92 3.16 29.60 -3.64
C LEU A 92 4.29 29.09 -4.54
N THR A 93 5.50 29.63 -4.35
CA THR A 93 6.71 29.11 -5.00
C THR A 93 7.18 27.81 -4.32
N ILE A 94 8.07 27.06 -4.96
CA ILE A 94 8.74 25.91 -4.36
C ILE A 94 9.46 26.35 -3.08
N ALA A 95 10.20 27.47 -3.11
CA ALA A 95 10.88 28.02 -1.93
C ALA A 95 9.92 28.36 -0.78
N ASP A 96 8.69 28.84 -1.10
CA ASP A 96 7.68 29.11 -0.09
C ASP A 96 7.20 27.82 0.58
N HIS A 97 7.00 26.73 -0.19
CA HIS A 97 6.66 25.42 0.35
C HIS A 97 7.75 24.87 1.28
N LEU A 98 9.03 24.99 0.89
CA LEU A 98 10.14 24.56 1.73
C LEU A 98 10.21 25.37 3.03
N ARG A 99 10.00 26.70 2.97
CA ARG A 99 9.94 27.56 4.17
C ARG A 99 8.75 27.20 5.06
N PHE A 100 7.58 26.96 4.48
CA PHE A 100 6.41 26.52 5.23
C PHE A 100 6.66 25.19 5.91
N GLY A 101 7.24 24.20 5.20
CA GLY A 101 7.65 22.92 5.76
C GLY A 101 8.59 23.07 6.96
N ALA A 102 9.61 23.93 6.81
CA ALA A 102 10.58 24.20 7.89
C ALA A 102 9.95 24.83 9.15
N HIS A 103 8.94 25.70 8.98
CA HIS A 103 8.28 26.33 10.11
C HIS A 103 7.28 25.42 10.84
N THR A 104 6.74 24.43 10.13
CA THR A 104 5.67 23.57 10.67
C THR A 104 6.14 22.21 11.16
N ASN A 105 7.39 21.81 10.84
CA ASN A 105 7.91 20.48 11.19
C ASN A 105 9.19 20.59 12.01
N PRO A 106 9.19 20.15 13.28
CA PRO A 106 10.36 20.25 14.17
C PRO A 106 11.60 19.48 13.69
N GLY A 107 11.39 18.35 12.99
CA GLY A 107 12.45 17.49 12.45
C GLY A 107 12.87 17.83 11.02
N TRP A 108 12.50 19.02 10.51
CA TRP A 108 12.76 19.40 9.12
C TRP A 108 14.24 19.40 8.75
N ASP A 109 14.59 18.67 7.72
CA ASP A 109 15.93 18.66 7.13
C ASP A 109 15.98 19.54 5.88
N GLN A 110 16.51 20.76 6.05
CA GLN A 110 16.63 21.74 4.99
C GLN A 110 17.58 21.29 3.88
N ARG A 111 18.59 20.47 4.21
CA ARG A 111 19.56 19.94 3.24
C ARG A 111 18.86 18.95 2.31
N VAL A 112 18.17 17.94 2.86
CA VAL A 112 17.38 17.00 2.06
C VAL A 112 16.42 17.73 1.13
N ALA A 113 15.70 18.74 1.64
CA ALA A 113 14.76 19.52 0.82
C ALA A 113 15.43 20.23 -0.36
N ARG A 114 16.57 20.90 -0.13
CA ARG A 114 17.28 21.67 -1.17
C ARG A 114 17.96 20.77 -2.18
N ASP A 115 18.67 19.73 -1.70
CA ASP A 115 19.41 18.81 -2.57
C ASP A 115 18.45 18.11 -3.53
N ARG A 116 17.28 17.65 -3.05
CA ARG A 116 16.26 17.03 -3.91
C ARG A 116 15.68 18.00 -4.95
N ILE A 117 15.40 19.26 -4.60
CA ILE A 117 14.94 20.25 -5.57
C ILE A 117 16.02 20.53 -6.63
N ALA A 118 17.29 20.58 -6.24
CA ALA A 118 18.41 20.75 -7.17
C ALA A 118 18.56 19.53 -8.09
N GLU A 119 18.51 18.30 -7.57
CA GLU A 119 18.57 17.05 -8.34
C GLU A 119 17.42 16.96 -9.37
N LEU A 120 16.24 17.46 -9.03
CA LEU A 120 15.09 17.51 -9.92
C LEU A 120 15.18 18.63 -10.96
N GLY A 121 16.21 19.50 -10.90
CA GLY A 121 16.38 20.64 -11.79
C GLY A 121 15.25 21.66 -11.67
N LEU A 122 14.59 21.76 -10.52
CA LEU A 122 13.49 22.67 -10.31
C LEU A 122 13.96 24.04 -9.81
N ASP A 123 13.51 25.12 -10.47
CA ASP A 123 13.76 26.47 -10.00
C ASP A 123 12.94 26.76 -8.74
N PRO A 124 13.58 27.04 -7.57
CA PRO A 124 12.87 27.36 -6.34
C PRO A 124 11.93 28.56 -6.41
N ALA A 125 12.13 29.48 -7.35
CA ALA A 125 11.27 30.65 -7.56
C ALA A 125 10.00 30.32 -8.36
N LEU A 126 9.92 29.13 -8.99
CA LEU A 126 8.78 28.73 -9.79
C LEU A 126 7.55 28.48 -8.89
N LYS A 127 6.39 29.03 -9.29
CA LYS A 127 5.12 28.77 -8.61
C LYS A 127 4.68 27.32 -8.83
N ALA A 128 4.22 26.66 -7.78
CA ALA A 128 3.80 25.25 -7.84
C ALA A 128 2.66 24.98 -8.83
N GLY A 129 1.80 25.96 -9.11
CA GLY A 129 0.75 25.86 -10.12
C GLY A 129 1.27 25.72 -11.56
N LYS A 130 2.53 26.06 -11.83
CA LYS A 130 3.18 25.91 -13.14
C LYS A 130 3.90 24.57 -13.33
N LEU A 131 4.00 23.77 -12.27
CA LEU A 131 4.65 22.46 -12.31
C LEU A 131 3.79 21.46 -13.11
N SER A 132 4.46 20.55 -13.82
CA SER A 132 3.81 19.35 -14.38
C SER A 132 3.26 18.44 -13.27
N GLY A 133 2.42 17.48 -13.62
CA GLY A 133 1.93 16.48 -12.66
C GLY A 133 3.06 15.73 -11.93
N GLY A 134 4.07 15.29 -12.69
CA GLY A 134 5.25 14.63 -12.14
C GLY A 134 6.07 15.53 -11.21
N GLN A 135 6.30 16.77 -11.62
CA GLN A 135 7.04 17.74 -10.78
C GLN A 135 6.28 18.07 -9.49
N ARG A 136 4.94 18.16 -9.54
CA ARG A 136 4.12 18.34 -8.32
C ARG A 136 4.23 17.15 -7.38
N ALA A 137 4.16 15.93 -7.91
CA ALA A 137 4.32 14.72 -7.12
C ALA A 137 5.72 14.66 -6.46
N GLN A 138 6.78 15.03 -7.20
CA GLN A 138 8.14 15.11 -6.67
C GLN A 138 8.29 16.20 -5.60
N LEU A 139 7.65 17.37 -5.76
CA LEU A 139 7.63 18.38 -4.72
C LEU A 139 6.91 17.88 -3.46
N ALA A 140 5.73 17.25 -3.60
CA ALA A 140 5.01 16.69 -2.47
C ALA A 140 5.82 15.60 -1.74
N LEU A 141 6.49 14.73 -2.50
CA LEU A 141 7.41 13.74 -1.94
C LEU A 141 8.57 14.42 -1.20
N THR A 142 9.20 15.43 -1.79
CA THR A 142 10.30 16.19 -1.17
C THR A 142 9.88 16.80 0.17
N LEU A 143 8.68 17.39 0.24
CA LEU A 143 8.15 17.96 1.48
C LEU A 143 7.91 16.88 2.55
N ALA A 144 7.42 15.70 2.16
CA ALA A 144 7.21 14.60 3.08
C ALA A 144 8.53 14.00 3.59
N LEU A 145 9.54 13.85 2.72
CA LEU A 145 10.85 13.29 3.05
C LEU A 145 11.70 14.23 3.90
N ALA A 146 11.67 15.54 3.61
CA ALA A 146 12.40 16.56 4.38
C ALA A 146 11.94 16.65 5.84
N LYS A 147 10.77 16.14 6.15
CA LYS A 147 10.26 15.98 7.51
C LYS A 147 11.01 14.91 8.32
N ARG A 148 11.81 14.05 7.66
CA ARG A 148 12.54 12.91 8.27
C ARG A 148 11.60 11.93 8.99
N PRO A 149 10.55 11.45 8.31
CA PRO A 149 9.57 10.57 8.94
C PRO A 149 10.13 9.19 9.25
N GLU A 150 9.66 8.57 10.34
CA GLU A 150 9.87 7.14 10.62
C GLU A 150 8.91 6.26 9.81
N LEU A 151 7.72 6.78 9.47
CA LEU A 151 6.73 6.16 8.59
C LEU A 151 6.29 7.13 7.50
N LEU A 152 6.41 6.71 6.24
CA LEU A 152 5.89 7.44 5.08
C LEU A 152 4.64 6.73 4.54
N VAL A 153 3.55 7.45 4.41
CA VAL A 153 2.27 6.96 3.87
C VAL A 153 1.98 7.67 2.56
N LEU A 154 1.81 6.89 1.48
CA LEU A 154 1.63 7.40 0.12
C LEU A 154 0.33 6.82 -0.46
N ASP A 155 -0.65 7.68 -0.71
CA ASP A 155 -1.94 7.27 -1.26
C ASP A 155 -1.97 7.50 -2.78
N GLU A 156 -1.79 6.41 -3.55
CA GLU A 156 -1.75 6.40 -5.01
C GLU A 156 -0.88 7.51 -5.65
N PRO A 157 0.36 7.73 -5.15
CA PRO A 157 1.15 8.93 -5.48
C PRO A 157 1.57 8.99 -6.95
N VAL A 158 1.55 7.86 -7.66
CA VAL A 158 1.98 7.74 -9.06
C VAL A 158 0.83 7.50 -10.05
N ALA A 159 -0.42 7.45 -9.59
CA ALA A 159 -1.57 7.08 -10.41
C ALA A 159 -1.79 7.97 -11.64
N ARG A 160 -1.42 9.26 -11.53
CA ARG A 160 -1.61 10.26 -12.59
C ARG A 160 -0.33 10.64 -13.31
N LEU A 161 0.75 9.88 -13.10
CA LEU A 161 2.05 10.13 -13.71
C LEU A 161 2.20 9.31 -15.00
N ASP A 162 2.88 9.90 -15.98
CA ASP A 162 3.37 9.14 -17.12
C ASP A 162 4.42 8.08 -16.69
N PRO A 163 4.71 7.08 -17.52
CA PRO A 163 5.60 5.99 -17.13
C PRO A 163 7.01 6.42 -16.71
N LEU A 164 7.54 7.50 -17.30
CA LEU A 164 8.87 8.01 -16.96
C LEU A 164 8.87 8.69 -15.58
N ALA A 165 7.93 9.62 -15.37
CA ALA A 165 7.78 10.32 -14.10
C ALA A 165 7.48 9.35 -12.94
N ARG A 166 6.71 8.28 -13.19
CA ARG A 166 6.43 7.21 -12.23
C ARG A 166 7.72 6.48 -11.82
N ARG A 167 8.53 6.06 -12.79
CA ARG A 167 9.82 5.41 -12.54
C ARG A 167 10.76 6.30 -11.74
N GLU A 168 10.83 7.57 -12.07
CA GLU A 168 11.64 8.56 -11.36
C GLU A 168 11.16 8.76 -9.92
N PHE A 169 9.85 8.82 -9.70
CA PHE A 169 9.26 8.92 -8.37
C PHE A 169 9.64 7.72 -7.49
N LEU A 170 9.43 6.50 -7.98
CA LEU A 170 9.78 5.27 -7.25
C LEU A 170 11.29 5.18 -7.00
N ARG A 171 12.12 5.52 -7.98
CA ARG A 171 13.58 5.55 -7.78
C ARG A 171 14.00 6.52 -6.68
N SER A 172 13.44 7.72 -6.67
CA SER A 172 13.69 8.74 -5.66
C SER A 172 13.24 8.27 -4.27
N LEU A 173 12.09 7.60 -4.18
CA LEU A 173 11.58 7.02 -2.94
C LEU A 173 12.52 5.94 -2.41
N MET A 174 12.93 4.99 -3.26
CA MET A 174 13.80 3.88 -2.87
C MET A 174 15.20 4.35 -2.46
N ALA A 175 15.77 5.35 -3.14
CA ALA A 175 17.04 5.96 -2.74
C ALA A 175 16.96 6.54 -1.32
N TYR A 176 15.89 7.28 -1.01
CA TYR A 176 15.69 7.82 0.33
C TYR A 176 15.55 6.73 1.40
N ILE A 177 14.79 5.66 1.11
CA ILE A 177 14.59 4.54 2.04
C ILE A 177 15.91 3.85 2.33
N ALA A 178 16.71 3.58 1.29
CA ALA A 178 18.01 2.95 1.44
C ALA A 178 18.97 3.77 2.32
N GLU A 179 18.91 5.10 2.25
CA GLU A 179 19.77 5.99 3.05
C GLU A 179 19.27 6.16 4.49
N HIS A 180 17.94 6.17 4.71
CA HIS A 180 17.36 6.63 5.97
C HIS A 180 16.59 5.54 6.75
N GLY A 181 16.29 4.38 6.14
CA GLY A 181 15.64 3.25 6.80
C GLY A 181 14.18 3.48 7.21
N ALA A 182 13.47 4.42 6.58
CA ALA A 182 12.06 4.69 6.88
C ALA A 182 11.16 3.53 6.44
N SER A 183 10.10 3.24 7.22
CA SER A 183 9.03 2.35 6.77
C SER A 183 8.10 3.08 5.81
N VAL A 184 7.55 2.38 4.82
CA VAL A 184 6.67 2.99 3.82
C VAL A 184 5.40 2.16 3.64
N ILE A 185 4.26 2.83 3.54
CA ILE A 185 3.01 2.23 3.03
C ILE A 185 2.65 2.95 1.74
N LEU A 186 2.64 2.22 0.64
CA LEU A 186 2.35 2.73 -0.69
C LEU A 186 1.08 2.06 -1.23
N SER A 187 -0.02 2.82 -1.38
CA SER A 187 -1.17 2.29 -2.09
C SER A 187 -1.00 2.42 -3.60
N SER A 188 -1.40 1.39 -4.33
CA SER A 188 -1.47 1.42 -5.79
C SER A 188 -2.60 0.53 -6.30
N HIS A 189 -3.16 0.88 -7.44
CA HIS A 189 -4.03 0.01 -8.23
C HIS A 189 -3.25 -0.71 -9.35
N LEU A 190 -1.98 -0.35 -9.56
CA LEU A 190 -1.07 -1.00 -10.50
C LEU A 190 -0.08 -1.86 -9.72
N VAL A 191 -0.29 -3.17 -9.75
CA VAL A 191 0.53 -4.13 -8.99
C VAL A 191 1.96 -4.17 -9.52
N SER A 192 2.14 -4.00 -10.83
CA SER A 192 3.46 -3.96 -11.49
C SER A 192 4.41 -2.87 -10.96
N ASP A 193 3.87 -1.77 -10.40
CA ASP A 193 4.68 -0.75 -9.76
C ASP A 193 5.20 -1.21 -8.39
N LEU A 194 4.39 -2.02 -7.69
CA LEU A 194 4.68 -2.53 -6.34
C LEU A 194 5.66 -3.70 -6.39
N GLU A 195 5.53 -4.58 -7.37
CA GLU A 195 6.38 -5.77 -7.54
C GLU A 195 7.89 -5.47 -7.51
N ARG A 196 8.26 -4.26 -7.90
CA ARG A 196 9.66 -3.82 -7.96
C ARG A 196 10.20 -3.19 -6.68
N VAL A 197 9.32 -2.84 -5.74
CA VAL A 197 9.70 -2.00 -4.59
C VAL A 197 9.19 -2.52 -3.26
N CYS A 198 8.19 -3.43 -3.25
CA CYS A 198 7.56 -3.87 -2.02
C CYS A 198 8.18 -5.14 -1.45
N ASP A 199 8.43 -5.12 -0.15
CA ASP A 199 8.85 -6.28 0.64
C ASP A 199 7.64 -7.00 1.26
N TYR A 200 6.54 -6.27 1.48
CA TYR A 200 5.36 -6.74 2.19
C TYR A 200 4.09 -6.31 1.45
N LEU A 201 3.10 -7.17 1.37
CA LEU A 201 1.83 -6.89 0.71
C LEU A 201 0.68 -6.89 1.73
N ILE A 202 -0.23 -5.92 1.59
CA ILE A 202 -1.55 -5.94 2.23
C ILE A 202 -2.61 -5.78 1.15
N MET A 203 -3.53 -6.73 1.08
CA MET A 203 -4.64 -6.69 0.14
C MET A 203 -5.96 -6.45 0.86
N LEU A 204 -6.65 -5.38 0.45
CA LEU A 204 -8.01 -5.08 0.88
C LEU A 204 -9.01 -5.50 -0.18
N MET A 205 -10.02 -6.27 0.23
CA MET A 205 -11.20 -6.62 -0.58
C MET A 205 -12.46 -6.55 0.25
N ALA A 206 -13.55 -6.07 -0.34
CA ALA A 206 -14.85 -5.96 0.33
C ALA A 206 -14.73 -5.35 1.75
N SER A 207 -13.92 -4.30 1.89
CA SER A 207 -13.68 -3.59 3.15
C SER A 207 -12.96 -4.41 4.24
N ARG A 208 -12.30 -5.53 3.89
CA ARG A 208 -11.56 -6.41 4.81
C ARG A 208 -10.13 -6.65 4.34
N VAL A 209 -9.25 -6.98 5.27
CA VAL A 209 -7.92 -7.52 4.91
C VAL A 209 -8.11 -8.95 4.41
N ARG A 210 -7.76 -9.19 3.16
CA ARG A 210 -7.89 -10.51 2.52
C ARG A 210 -6.59 -11.30 2.56
N LEU A 211 -5.46 -10.60 2.41
CA LEU A 211 -4.12 -11.16 2.41
C LEU A 211 -3.17 -10.15 3.03
N ALA A 212 -2.22 -10.62 3.83
CA ALA A 212 -1.11 -9.82 4.34
C ALA A 212 0.08 -10.73 4.59
N GLY A 213 1.28 -10.33 4.15
CA GLY A 213 2.50 -11.11 4.33
C GLY A 213 3.70 -10.55 3.59
N GLU A 214 4.88 -11.09 3.88
CA GLU A 214 6.10 -10.86 3.10
C GLU A 214 5.87 -11.35 1.65
N VAL A 215 6.31 -10.55 0.68
CA VAL A 215 6.08 -10.86 -0.75
C VAL A 215 6.71 -12.20 -1.13
N ASP A 216 7.95 -12.45 -0.69
CA ASP A 216 8.66 -13.69 -0.98
C ASP A 216 7.95 -14.93 -0.39
N ASP A 217 7.43 -14.84 0.84
CA ASP A 217 6.69 -15.94 1.49
C ASP A 217 5.35 -16.20 0.78
N LEU A 218 4.68 -15.11 0.36
CA LEU A 218 3.45 -15.22 -0.43
C LEU A 218 3.72 -15.91 -1.76
N LEU A 219 4.74 -15.50 -2.50
CA LEU A 219 5.07 -16.09 -3.79
C LEU A 219 5.59 -17.54 -3.64
N ALA A 220 6.34 -17.85 -2.58
CA ALA A 220 6.82 -19.21 -2.31
C ALA A 220 5.71 -20.21 -1.98
N SER A 221 4.55 -19.74 -1.51
CA SER A 221 3.41 -20.58 -1.13
C SER A 221 2.28 -20.62 -2.17
N HIS A 222 2.46 -19.96 -3.32
CA HIS A 222 1.43 -19.87 -4.37
C HIS A 222 2.01 -20.29 -5.72
N PHE A 223 1.26 -21.11 -6.45
CA PHE A 223 1.73 -21.72 -7.69
C PHE A 223 0.66 -21.64 -8.79
N ARG A 224 1.12 -21.53 -10.05
CA ARG A 224 0.32 -21.83 -11.22
C ARG A 224 0.56 -23.27 -11.61
N LEU A 225 -0.49 -24.08 -11.61
CA LEU A 225 -0.46 -25.47 -12.03
C LEU A 225 -1.03 -25.59 -13.42
N ILE A 226 -0.28 -26.22 -14.31
CA ILE A 226 -0.70 -26.50 -15.70
C ILE A 226 -0.64 -27.99 -15.89
N GLY A 227 -1.75 -28.60 -16.32
CA GLY A 227 -1.82 -30.05 -16.55
C GLY A 227 -2.95 -30.44 -17.49
N ALA A 228 -3.09 -31.76 -17.76
CA ALA A 228 -4.22 -32.29 -18.50
C ALA A 228 -5.54 -31.95 -17.74
N ARG A 229 -6.62 -31.78 -18.52
CA ARG A 229 -7.94 -31.49 -17.92
C ARG A 229 -8.36 -32.56 -16.92
N ARG A 230 -8.60 -32.17 -15.69
CA ARG A 230 -9.06 -33.01 -14.59
C ARG A 230 -9.84 -32.20 -13.56
N ASP A 231 -10.54 -32.88 -12.67
CA ASP A 231 -11.28 -32.27 -11.57
C ASP A 231 -10.30 -31.68 -10.53
N PRO A 232 -10.46 -30.45 -10.08
CA PRO A 232 -9.69 -29.89 -8.96
C PRO A 232 -9.79 -30.69 -7.65
N ALA A 233 -10.84 -31.50 -7.48
CA ALA A 233 -10.98 -32.40 -6.33
C ALA A 233 -9.88 -33.48 -6.23
N ASP A 234 -9.17 -33.77 -7.33
CA ASP A 234 -8.07 -34.73 -7.37
C ASP A 234 -6.73 -34.15 -6.86
N LEU A 235 -6.71 -32.88 -6.41
CA LEU A 235 -5.49 -32.27 -5.89
C LEU A 235 -5.12 -32.83 -4.50
N PRO A 236 -3.81 -32.84 -4.15
CA PRO A 236 -3.34 -33.26 -2.85
C PRO A 236 -4.00 -32.50 -1.68
N ALA A 237 -4.14 -33.17 -0.53
CA ALA A 237 -4.67 -32.53 0.67
C ALA A 237 -3.82 -31.30 1.08
N GLY A 238 -4.47 -30.22 1.44
CA GLY A 238 -3.81 -28.96 1.83
C GLY A 238 -3.56 -27.98 0.68
N VAL A 239 -3.89 -28.35 -0.55
CA VAL A 239 -3.89 -27.43 -1.70
C VAL A 239 -5.23 -26.73 -1.78
N VAL A 240 -5.20 -25.39 -1.80
CA VAL A 240 -6.39 -24.54 -1.93
C VAL A 240 -6.40 -23.89 -3.30
N VAL A 241 -7.42 -24.17 -4.12
CA VAL A 241 -7.61 -23.52 -5.40
C VAL A 241 -8.13 -22.11 -5.20
N LEU A 242 -7.45 -21.13 -5.78
CA LEU A 242 -7.79 -19.71 -5.73
C LEU A 242 -8.53 -19.28 -7.01
N ASP A 243 -8.05 -19.76 -8.14
CA ASP A 243 -8.61 -19.47 -9.46
C ASP A 243 -8.43 -20.67 -10.37
N GLU A 244 -9.35 -20.87 -11.32
CA GLU A 244 -9.30 -21.98 -12.26
C GLU A 244 -9.73 -21.57 -13.66
N SER A 245 -9.03 -22.08 -14.64
CA SER A 245 -9.35 -21.92 -16.06
C SER A 245 -9.13 -23.23 -16.80
N HIS A 246 -10.08 -23.60 -17.64
CA HIS A 246 -10.07 -24.85 -18.37
C HIS A 246 -10.25 -24.62 -19.87
N THR A 247 -9.47 -25.34 -20.65
CA THR A 247 -9.75 -25.59 -22.09
C THR A 247 -10.29 -27.02 -22.27
N ASP A 248 -10.54 -27.42 -23.48
CA ASP A 248 -11.00 -28.81 -23.74
C ASP A 248 -10.00 -29.87 -23.27
N ARG A 249 -8.72 -29.57 -23.25
CA ARG A 249 -7.62 -30.52 -22.96
C ARG A 249 -6.75 -30.19 -21.77
N GLN A 250 -6.82 -28.98 -21.25
CA GLN A 250 -5.88 -28.46 -20.26
C GLN A 250 -6.61 -27.75 -19.12
N SER A 251 -6.13 -27.95 -17.89
CA SER A 251 -6.48 -27.14 -16.73
C SER A 251 -5.31 -26.25 -16.34
N THR A 252 -5.61 -25.00 -16.04
CA THR A 252 -4.68 -24.06 -15.41
C THR A 252 -5.30 -23.62 -14.10
N LEU A 253 -4.63 -23.91 -12.98
CA LEU A 253 -5.12 -23.59 -11.64
C LEU A 253 -4.13 -22.64 -10.96
N ILE A 254 -4.64 -21.66 -10.25
CA ILE A 254 -3.83 -20.89 -9.29
C ILE A 254 -4.16 -21.43 -7.90
N VAL A 255 -3.14 -21.92 -7.21
CA VAL A 255 -3.31 -22.63 -5.93
C VAL A 255 -2.40 -22.06 -4.86
N ARG A 256 -2.81 -22.25 -3.60
CA ARG A 256 -1.99 -22.06 -2.42
C ARG A 256 -1.67 -23.40 -1.80
N SER A 257 -0.37 -23.64 -1.55
CA SER A 257 0.14 -24.86 -0.86
C SER A 257 1.34 -24.49 -0.01
N ALA A 258 1.32 -24.84 1.28
CA ALA A 258 2.45 -24.62 2.18
C ALA A 258 3.58 -25.65 1.96
N ALA A 259 3.26 -26.82 1.44
CA ALA A 259 4.22 -27.92 1.23
C ALA A 259 4.81 -27.98 -0.19
N GLY A 260 4.48 -27.00 -1.04
CA GLY A 260 4.76 -27.09 -2.49
C GLY A 260 3.83 -28.08 -3.19
N ILE A 261 4.15 -28.39 -4.43
CA ILE A 261 3.39 -29.36 -5.27
C ILE A 261 4.39 -30.39 -5.79
N ASP A 262 4.27 -31.62 -5.34
CA ASP A 262 5.09 -32.77 -5.76
C ASP A 262 4.20 -33.79 -6.48
N ASP A 263 3.56 -33.35 -7.58
CA ASP A 263 2.74 -34.19 -8.45
C ASP A 263 3.24 -34.03 -9.89
N PRO A 264 3.88 -35.08 -10.47
CA PRO A 264 4.46 -35.01 -11.82
C PRO A 264 3.43 -34.82 -12.94
N SER A 265 2.15 -34.94 -12.64
CA SER A 265 1.06 -34.68 -13.58
C SER A 265 0.74 -33.19 -13.76
N TRP A 266 1.31 -32.34 -12.90
CA TRP A 266 1.22 -30.88 -12.98
C TRP A 266 2.59 -30.27 -13.23
N THR A 267 2.63 -29.29 -14.11
CA THR A 267 3.75 -28.36 -14.21
C THR A 267 3.46 -27.19 -13.28
N ALA A 268 4.29 -27.05 -12.23
CA ALA A 268 4.17 -25.95 -11.28
C ALA A 268 5.08 -24.79 -11.70
N GLU A 269 4.51 -23.60 -11.85
CA GLU A 269 5.21 -22.36 -12.15
C GLU A 269 5.05 -21.36 -10.99
N GLN A 270 6.07 -20.53 -10.77
CA GLN A 270 5.95 -19.40 -9.84
C GLN A 270 5.01 -18.34 -10.41
N LEU A 271 4.25 -17.71 -9.51
CA LEU A 271 3.42 -16.57 -9.86
C LEU A 271 4.21 -15.25 -9.82
N SER A 272 3.80 -14.29 -10.65
CA SER A 272 4.10 -12.89 -10.41
C SER A 272 3.23 -12.35 -9.28
N LEU A 273 3.63 -11.23 -8.67
CA LEU A 273 2.80 -10.56 -7.67
C LEU A 273 1.46 -10.11 -8.27
N GLU A 274 1.46 -9.73 -9.55
CA GLU A 274 0.26 -9.34 -10.28
C GLU A 274 -0.72 -10.52 -10.44
N ASP A 275 -0.23 -11.69 -10.86
CA ASP A 275 -1.05 -12.91 -10.96
C ASP A 275 -1.66 -13.31 -9.62
N LEU A 276 -0.87 -13.23 -8.54
CA LEU A 276 -1.34 -13.51 -7.19
C LEU A 276 -2.50 -12.61 -6.79
N VAL A 277 -2.33 -11.29 -6.98
CA VAL A 277 -3.35 -10.30 -6.64
C VAL A 277 -4.62 -10.51 -7.47
N LEU A 278 -4.47 -10.77 -8.79
CA LEU A 278 -5.59 -11.02 -9.69
C LEU A 278 -6.37 -12.29 -9.28
N ALA A 279 -5.68 -13.37 -8.92
CA ALA A 279 -6.32 -14.60 -8.46
C ALA A 279 -7.19 -14.37 -7.20
N TYR A 280 -6.68 -13.60 -6.25
CA TYR A 280 -7.49 -13.25 -5.07
C TYR A 280 -8.65 -12.31 -5.41
N MET A 281 -8.49 -11.42 -6.41
CA MET A 281 -9.57 -10.55 -6.87
C MET A 281 -10.68 -11.29 -7.61
N ALA A 282 -10.36 -12.38 -8.30
CA ALA A 282 -11.32 -13.21 -9.02
C ALA A 282 -12.22 -14.02 -8.07
N GLN A 283 -11.78 -14.28 -6.84
CA GLN A 283 -12.57 -15.05 -5.88
C GLN A 283 -13.89 -14.35 -5.52
N PRO A 284 -15.01 -15.10 -5.43
CA PRO A 284 -16.25 -14.56 -4.95
C PRO A 284 -16.07 -13.94 -3.57
N THR A 285 -16.47 -12.70 -3.42
CA THR A 285 -16.46 -12.05 -2.09
C THR A 285 -17.48 -12.76 -1.20
N PRO A 286 -17.08 -13.29 -0.02
CA PRO A 286 -18.07 -13.81 0.93
C PRO A 286 -19.11 -12.73 1.21
N ALA A 287 -20.38 -13.06 1.00
CA ALA A 287 -21.46 -12.13 1.26
C ALA A 287 -21.33 -11.59 2.70
N LEU A 288 -21.37 -10.27 2.87
CA LEU A 288 -21.48 -9.65 4.19
C LEU A 288 -22.75 -10.19 4.82
N GLN A 289 -22.65 -11.08 5.80
CA GLN A 289 -23.79 -11.43 6.63
C GLN A 289 -24.26 -10.12 7.29
N PRO A 290 -25.53 -9.71 7.10
CA PRO A 290 -26.05 -8.56 7.82
C PRO A 290 -25.91 -8.87 9.32
N ALA A 291 -25.32 -7.95 10.07
CA ALA A 291 -25.28 -8.05 11.52
C ALA A 291 -26.71 -8.28 11.99
N LEU A 292 -26.97 -9.40 12.67
CA LEU A 292 -28.24 -9.66 13.34
C LEU A 292 -28.52 -8.44 14.22
N GLU A 293 -29.55 -7.66 13.89
CA GLU A 293 -30.09 -6.64 14.76
C GLU A 293 -30.55 -7.34 16.03
N THR A 294 -29.78 -7.22 17.09
CA THR A 294 -30.22 -7.54 18.43
C THR A 294 -31.28 -6.48 18.78
N THR A 295 -32.52 -6.81 18.52
CA THR A 295 -33.70 -6.08 19.02
C THR A 295 -33.62 -6.03 20.55
N ARG A 296 -33.47 -4.84 21.09
CA ARG A 296 -33.89 -4.45 22.43
C ARG A 296 -34.72 -3.20 22.37
#